data_60954f9879eb08ba3eaac5d6799cc192
#
_entry.id   60954f9879eb08ba3eaac5d6799cc192
#
_cell.length_a   1.000
_cell.length_b   1.000
_cell.length_c   1.000
_cell.angle_alpha   90.00
_cell.angle_beta   90.00
_cell.angle_gamma   90.00
#
_symmetry.space_group_name_H-M   'P 1'
#
loop_
_entity.id
_entity.type
_entity.pdbx_description
1 polymer ?
#
loop_
_entity_poly.entity_id
_entity_poly.type
_entity_poly.pdbx_seq_one_letter_code
_entity_poly.pdbx_strand_id
1 'polypeptide(L)'
;MRSIPPAWRWTFVGLIVIVALAVAVWPRGRHENPSGTTATALKVPASVSAGQRSAAALADCPTATAPGPAKGPLAGIGLDCLADGRTVDLGAALAGKPALLNLWAYWCAPCAQELPALQQFADRVGSAMTVLTVHSDPNESMGLARLQDLKVHLPGVEDGDGRVRTAVGAVPALPISVLVRADGSIAKVVSRPFDDVTDISATVAAELGVRA
;
A
#
# COMPACT_ATOMS: atom_id res chain seq x y z
N MET A 1 5.79 -62.89 -20.33
CA MET A 1 5.58 -61.63 -21.07
C MET A 1 4.37 -61.86 -21.98
N ARG A 2 3.19 -61.30 -21.65
CA ARG A 2 1.98 -61.46 -22.46
C ARG A 2 2.03 -60.46 -23.61
N SER A 3 2.11 -60.94 -24.83
CA SER A 3 2.05 -60.13 -26.05
C SER A 3 0.66 -59.53 -26.21
N ILE A 4 0.59 -58.23 -26.32
CA ILE A 4 -0.65 -57.48 -26.58
C ILE A 4 -1.11 -57.81 -28.01
N PRO A 5 -2.37 -58.22 -28.22
CA PRO A 5 -2.85 -58.59 -29.56
C PRO A 5 -2.83 -57.36 -30.49
N PRO A 6 -2.50 -57.53 -31.79
CA PRO A 6 -2.32 -56.45 -32.75
C PRO A 6 -3.57 -55.59 -32.95
N ALA A 7 -4.77 -56.10 -32.68
CA ALA A 7 -6.01 -55.34 -32.76
C ALA A 7 -6.08 -54.15 -31.76
N TRP A 8 -5.50 -54.28 -30.58
CA TRP A 8 -5.50 -53.22 -29.56
C TRP A 8 -4.60 -52.03 -29.96
N ARG A 9 -3.54 -52.27 -30.70
CA ARG A 9 -2.65 -51.22 -31.20
C ARG A 9 -3.36 -50.24 -32.12
N TRP A 10 -4.28 -50.72 -32.97
CA TRP A 10 -5.06 -49.91 -33.88
C TRP A 10 -6.17 -49.11 -33.18
N THR A 11 -6.75 -49.66 -32.11
CA THR A 11 -7.74 -48.93 -31.29
C THR A 11 -7.12 -47.74 -30.56
N PHE A 12 -5.90 -47.86 -30.03
CA PHE A 12 -5.19 -46.76 -29.40
C PHE A 12 -4.79 -45.67 -30.42
N VAL A 13 -4.33 -46.05 -31.60
CA VAL A 13 -4.01 -45.09 -32.66
C VAL A 13 -5.27 -44.34 -33.12
N GLY A 14 -6.38 -45.01 -33.28
CA GLY A 14 -7.66 -44.39 -33.61
C GLY A 14 -8.13 -43.38 -32.55
N LEU A 15 -8.02 -43.76 -31.28
CA LEU A 15 -8.39 -42.87 -30.17
C LEU A 15 -7.53 -41.59 -30.12
N ILE A 16 -6.22 -41.73 -30.32
CA ILE A 16 -5.29 -40.58 -30.34
C ILE A 16 -5.63 -39.65 -31.51
N VAL A 17 -5.93 -40.19 -32.70
CA VAL A 17 -6.30 -39.36 -33.84
C VAL A 17 -7.62 -38.61 -33.61
N ILE A 18 -8.62 -39.26 -33.01
CA ILE A 18 -9.91 -38.63 -32.69
C ILE A 18 -9.73 -37.53 -31.65
N VAL A 19 -8.93 -37.75 -30.61
CA VAL A 19 -8.64 -36.74 -29.60
C VAL A 19 -7.86 -35.55 -30.19
N ALA A 20 -6.87 -35.81 -31.07
CA ALA A 20 -6.13 -34.79 -31.75
C ALA A 20 -7.02 -33.91 -32.66
N LEU A 21 -7.95 -34.57 -33.41
CA LEU A 21 -8.93 -33.86 -34.23
C LEU A 21 -9.93 -33.06 -33.39
N ALA A 22 -10.40 -33.60 -32.27
CA ALA A 22 -11.28 -32.87 -31.34
C ALA A 22 -10.62 -31.62 -30.75
N VAL A 23 -9.32 -31.70 -30.41
CA VAL A 23 -8.54 -30.56 -29.93
C VAL A 23 -8.26 -29.57 -31.06
N ALA A 24 -8.06 -30.03 -32.29
CA ALA A 24 -7.82 -29.15 -33.44
C ALA A 24 -9.05 -28.37 -33.89
N VAL A 25 -10.27 -28.96 -33.70
CA VAL A 25 -11.57 -28.37 -34.10
C VAL A 25 -12.20 -27.56 -32.92
N TRP A 26 -11.63 -27.67 -31.69
CA TRP A 26 -12.14 -26.87 -30.56
C TRP A 26 -12.11 -25.39 -30.92
N PRO A 27 -13.24 -24.68 -30.88
CA PRO A 27 -13.25 -23.26 -31.22
C PRO A 27 -12.35 -22.49 -30.23
N ARG A 28 -11.15 -22.20 -30.70
CA ARG A 28 -10.30 -21.20 -30.01
C ARG A 28 -11.00 -19.89 -30.21
N GLY A 29 -11.58 -19.35 -29.13
CA GLY A 29 -12.19 -18.03 -29.16
C GLY A 29 -11.25 -17.07 -29.88
N ARG A 30 -11.70 -16.58 -31.05
CA ARG A 30 -11.03 -15.48 -31.75
C ARG A 30 -11.11 -14.27 -30.82
N HIS A 31 -10.04 -13.96 -30.15
CA HIS A 31 -9.79 -12.58 -29.76
C HIS A 31 -9.56 -11.83 -31.07
N GLU A 32 -10.58 -11.14 -31.52
CA GLU A 32 -10.44 -10.14 -32.59
C GLU A 32 -9.48 -9.07 -32.07
N ASN A 33 -8.28 -9.11 -32.64
CA ASN A 33 -7.29 -8.06 -32.47
C ASN A 33 -7.60 -7.02 -33.55
N PRO A 34 -8.09 -5.81 -33.23
CA PRO A 34 -8.11 -4.74 -34.20
C PRO A 34 -6.66 -4.35 -34.51
N SER A 35 -6.27 -4.55 -35.73
CA SER A 35 -4.98 -4.15 -36.33
C SER A 35 -4.71 -2.67 -36.05
N GLY A 36 -3.53 -2.36 -35.60
CA GLY A 36 -3.00 -1.02 -35.69
C GLY A 36 -2.01 -0.65 -34.62
N THR A 37 -0.76 -0.54 -35.02
CA THR A 37 0.31 0.24 -34.41
C THR A 37 0.97 -0.36 -33.18
N THR A 38 2.16 -0.89 -33.40
CA THR A 38 3.15 -1.25 -32.37
C THR A 38 3.59 0.02 -31.63
N ALA A 39 2.77 0.49 -30.72
CA ALA A 39 3.22 1.38 -29.66
C ALA A 39 3.61 0.44 -28.51
N THR A 40 4.86 0.44 -28.13
CA THR A 40 5.33 -0.08 -26.83
C THR A 40 4.53 0.69 -25.79
N ALA A 41 3.39 0.12 -25.36
CA ALA A 41 2.60 0.67 -24.29
C ALA A 41 3.49 0.60 -23.02
N LEU A 42 4.08 1.72 -22.67
CA LEU A 42 4.53 1.95 -21.31
C LEU A 42 3.37 1.52 -20.42
N LYS A 43 3.58 0.49 -19.59
CA LYS A 43 2.59 -0.01 -18.66
C LYS A 43 2.33 1.10 -17.65
N VAL A 44 1.39 2.01 -17.99
CA VAL A 44 0.88 3.00 -17.05
C VAL A 44 0.30 2.18 -15.89
N PRO A 45 0.71 2.42 -14.65
CA PRO A 45 0.08 1.78 -13.51
C PRO A 45 -1.43 1.97 -13.64
N ALA A 46 -2.21 0.91 -13.53
CA ALA A 46 -3.66 1.00 -13.62
C ALA A 46 -4.12 1.96 -12.51
N SER A 47 -4.77 3.06 -12.89
CA SER A 47 -5.30 4.01 -11.92
C SER A 47 -6.27 3.30 -10.98
N VAL A 48 -6.10 3.52 -9.67
CA VAL A 48 -6.99 2.96 -8.65
C VAL A 48 -8.40 3.49 -8.87
N SER A 49 -9.37 2.58 -8.91
CA SER A 49 -10.78 2.93 -9.07
C SER A 49 -11.40 3.47 -7.78
N ALA A 50 -12.44 4.30 -7.89
CA ALA A 50 -13.21 4.76 -6.72
C ALA A 50 -13.77 3.59 -5.91
N GLY A 51 -14.13 2.48 -6.56
CA GLY A 51 -14.62 1.27 -5.89
C GLY A 51 -13.54 0.61 -5.01
N GLN A 52 -12.28 0.57 -5.44
CA GLN A 52 -11.18 0.04 -4.63
C GLN A 52 -10.91 0.92 -3.40
N ARG A 53 -10.94 2.25 -3.55
CA ARG A 53 -10.81 3.19 -2.43
C ARG A 53 -11.95 3.02 -1.43
N SER A 54 -13.19 2.98 -1.92
CA SER A 54 -14.36 2.77 -1.06
C SER A 54 -14.33 1.43 -0.31
N ALA A 55 -13.83 0.37 -0.95
CA ALA A 55 -13.72 -0.95 -0.31
C ALA A 55 -12.70 -0.98 0.83
N ALA A 56 -11.62 -0.20 0.73
CA ALA A 56 -10.63 -0.07 1.79
C ALA A 56 -11.17 0.71 3.01
N ALA A 57 -12.21 1.53 2.83
CA ALA A 57 -12.92 2.27 3.88
C ALA A 57 -11.97 3.06 4.81
N LEU A 58 -10.94 3.70 4.23
CA LEU A 58 -9.96 4.47 5.00
C LEU A 58 -10.56 5.77 5.51
N ALA A 59 -10.06 6.24 6.64
CA ALA A 59 -10.37 7.57 7.14
C ALA A 59 -9.82 8.65 6.19
N ASP A 60 -10.45 9.81 6.19
CA ASP A 60 -10.03 10.95 5.40
C ASP A 60 -8.63 11.42 5.78
N CYS A 61 -7.83 11.77 4.78
CA CYS A 61 -6.53 12.36 5.02
C CYS A 61 -6.64 13.72 5.72
N PRO A 62 -5.68 14.05 6.60
CA PRO A 62 -5.68 15.33 7.29
C PRO A 62 -5.63 16.50 6.30
N THR A 63 -6.26 17.60 6.69
CA THR A 63 -6.24 18.86 5.96
C THR A 63 -5.47 19.92 6.74
N ALA A 64 -4.92 20.90 6.04
CA ALA A 64 -4.26 22.04 6.69
C ALA A 64 -5.23 22.75 7.63
N THR A 65 -4.86 22.83 8.92
CA THR A 65 -5.69 23.49 9.96
C THR A 65 -5.10 24.83 10.40
N ALA A 66 -3.83 25.07 10.10
CA ALA A 66 -3.13 26.31 10.47
C ALA A 66 -2.84 27.17 9.22
N PRO A 67 -3.06 28.48 9.28
CA PRO A 67 -2.62 29.40 8.24
C PRO A 67 -1.10 29.56 8.26
N GLY A 68 -0.49 29.63 7.09
CA GLY A 68 0.94 29.90 6.94
C GLY A 68 1.73 28.80 6.26
N PRO A 69 3.00 29.07 5.90
CA PRO A 69 3.82 28.09 5.21
C PRO A 69 4.16 26.91 6.14
N ALA A 70 4.10 25.72 5.60
CA ALA A 70 4.56 24.51 6.27
C ALA A 70 6.06 24.62 6.60
N LYS A 71 6.47 24.06 7.72
CA LYS A 71 7.86 24.06 8.21
C LYS A 71 8.39 22.64 8.31
N GLY A 72 9.72 22.53 8.41
CA GLY A 72 10.40 21.24 8.57
C GLY A 72 10.61 20.46 7.28
N PRO A 73 11.17 19.25 7.37
CA PRO A 73 11.59 18.46 6.20
C PRO A 73 10.43 17.98 5.32
N LEU A 74 9.22 17.94 5.86
CA LEU A 74 8.01 17.48 5.14
C LEU A 74 7.29 18.62 4.39
N ALA A 75 7.78 19.87 4.49
CA ALA A 75 7.18 21.01 3.81
C ALA A 75 7.28 20.85 2.27
N GLY A 76 6.17 21.13 1.56
CA GLY A 76 6.11 21.07 0.11
C GLY A 76 6.07 19.65 -0.48
N ILE A 77 5.94 18.62 0.36
CA ILE A 77 5.73 17.24 -0.12
C ILE A 77 4.23 17.05 -0.34
N GLY A 78 3.80 17.04 -1.62
CA GLY A 78 2.44 16.71 -2.02
C GLY A 78 2.31 15.21 -2.28
N LEU A 79 1.41 14.50 -1.62
CA LEU A 79 1.13 13.07 -1.77
C LEU A 79 -0.36 12.83 -1.99
N ASP A 80 -0.71 11.81 -2.75
CA ASP A 80 -2.10 11.48 -3.00
C ASP A 80 -2.69 10.68 -1.82
N CYS A 81 -3.86 11.08 -1.37
CA CYS A 81 -4.61 10.42 -0.32
C CYS A 81 -5.15 9.07 -0.81
N LEU A 82 -4.90 8.01 -0.07
CA LEU A 82 -5.39 6.68 -0.40
C LEU A 82 -6.92 6.57 -0.35
N ALA A 83 -7.60 7.38 0.46
CA ALA A 83 -9.05 7.33 0.60
C ALA A 83 -9.79 7.87 -0.64
N ASP A 84 -9.31 8.97 -1.24
CA ASP A 84 -10.04 9.71 -2.28
C ASP A 84 -9.20 10.14 -3.48
N GLY A 85 -7.87 9.98 -3.42
CA GLY A 85 -6.94 10.35 -4.47
C GLY A 85 -6.63 11.85 -4.56
N ARG A 86 -7.14 12.70 -3.65
CA ARG A 86 -6.78 14.12 -3.64
C ARG A 86 -5.34 14.31 -3.16
N THR A 87 -4.64 15.27 -3.71
CA THR A 87 -3.30 15.61 -3.26
C THR A 87 -3.33 16.35 -1.92
N VAL A 88 -2.51 15.89 -0.97
CA VAL A 88 -2.32 16.44 0.37
C VAL A 88 -0.92 17.05 0.45
N ASP A 89 -0.80 18.34 0.78
CA ASP A 89 0.47 18.91 1.23
C ASP A 89 0.75 18.39 2.64
N LEU A 90 1.70 17.47 2.75
CA LEU A 90 1.96 16.74 3.98
C LEU A 90 2.40 17.67 5.12
N GLY A 91 3.30 18.61 4.84
CA GLY A 91 3.76 19.56 5.85
C GLY A 91 2.64 20.46 6.38
N ALA A 92 1.78 20.96 5.49
CA ALA A 92 0.64 21.78 5.87
C ALA A 92 -0.43 20.99 6.64
N ALA A 93 -0.70 19.76 6.21
CA ALA A 93 -1.70 18.88 6.82
C ALA A 93 -1.32 18.41 8.24
N LEU A 94 -0.02 18.37 8.57
CA LEU A 94 0.48 17.98 9.90
C LEU A 94 0.78 19.16 10.81
N ALA A 95 0.74 20.39 10.29
CA ALA A 95 1.08 21.57 11.08
C ALA A 95 0.13 21.79 12.28
N GLY A 96 0.70 22.16 13.43
CA GLY A 96 -0.06 22.51 14.63
C GLY A 96 -0.44 21.32 15.51
N LYS A 97 -0.19 20.09 15.09
CA LYS A 97 -0.50 18.88 15.88
C LYS A 97 0.66 17.87 15.78
N PRO A 98 1.04 17.20 16.89
CA PRO A 98 1.98 16.09 16.81
C PRO A 98 1.48 15.00 15.86
N ALA A 99 2.40 14.31 15.17
CA ALA A 99 2.03 13.24 14.27
C ALA A 99 2.98 12.04 14.36
N LEU A 100 2.44 10.86 14.05
CA LEU A 100 3.17 9.63 13.76
C LEU A 100 2.90 9.26 12.31
N LEU A 101 3.94 9.23 11.48
CA LEU A 101 3.90 8.71 10.12
C LEU A 101 4.49 7.32 10.13
N ASN A 102 3.77 6.34 9.60
CA ASN A 102 4.28 4.98 9.45
C ASN A 102 4.49 4.66 7.97
N LEU A 103 5.74 4.50 7.57
CA LEU A 103 6.14 4.12 6.21
C LEU A 103 6.13 2.61 6.10
N TRP A 104 5.37 2.10 5.14
CA TRP A 104 5.14 0.68 4.96
C TRP A 104 4.94 0.31 3.50
N ALA A 105 4.94 -1.00 3.18
CA ALA A 105 4.57 -1.50 1.86
C ALA A 105 3.73 -2.78 1.97
N TYR A 106 2.89 -3.06 0.98
CA TYR A 106 1.98 -4.21 0.99
C TYR A 106 2.68 -5.57 1.12
N TRP A 107 3.90 -5.69 0.62
CA TRP A 107 4.73 -6.90 0.68
C TRP A 107 5.59 -7.01 1.96
N CYS A 108 5.63 -5.96 2.79
CA CYS A 108 6.43 -5.92 4.01
C CYS A 108 5.72 -6.69 5.14
N ALA A 109 6.17 -7.90 5.43
CA ALA A 109 5.57 -8.74 6.47
C ALA A 109 5.60 -8.13 7.88
N PRO A 110 6.73 -7.56 8.38
CA PRO A 110 6.73 -6.90 9.69
C PRO A 110 5.83 -5.66 9.73
N CYS A 111 5.68 -4.91 8.62
CA CYS A 111 4.75 -3.80 8.55
C CYS A 111 3.28 -4.27 8.75
N ALA A 112 2.91 -5.38 8.12
CA ALA A 112 1.57 -5.95 8.25
C ALA A 112 1.26 -6.41 9.68
N GLN A 113 2.27 -6.75 10.47
CA GLN A 113 2.12 -7.14 11.86
C GLN A 113 1.90 -5.94 12.79
N GLU A 114 2.53 -4.79 12.52
CA GLU A 114 2.41 -3.60 13.36
C GLU A 114 1.19 -2.71 13.02
N LEU A 115 0.71 -2.71 11.77
CA LEU A 115 -0.40 -1.85 11.32
C LEU A 115 -1.66 -1.97 12.19
N PRO A 116 -2.13 -3.16 12.63
CA PRO A 116 -3.25 -3.27 13.56
C PRO A 116 -2.99 -2.64 14.93
N ALA A 117 -1.75 -2.66 15.43
CA ALA A 117 -1.38 -1.99 16.68
C ALA A 117 -1.40 -0.46 16.51
N LEU A 118 -0.99 0.06 15.34
CA LEU A 118 -1.12 1.48 15.01
C LEU A 118 -2.58 1.93 14.94
N GLN A 119 -3.49 1.10 14.40
CA GLN A 119 -4.93 1.37 14.46
C GLN A 119 -5.41 1.48 15.89
N GLN A 120 -5.10 0.50 16.76
CA GLN A 120 -5.48 0.54 18.17
C GLN A 120 -4.89 1.76 18.89
N PHE A 121 -3.66 2.13 18.58
CA PHE A 121 -3.05 3.33 19.15
C PHE A 121 -3.78 4.59 18.70
N ALA A 122 -4.11 4.73 17.41
CA ALA A 122 -4.86 5.87 16.89
C ALA A 122 -6.24 6.00 17.55
N ASP A 123 -6.93 4.88 17.76
CA ASP A 123 -8.24 4.85 18.44
C ASP A 123 -8.13 5.35 19.90
N ARG A 124 -7.02 5.05 20.59
CA ARG A 124 -6.79 5.49 21.98
C ARG A 124 -6.40 6.96 22.07
N VAL A 125 -5.47 7.40 21.21
CA VAL A 125 -4.95 8.76 21.26
C VAL A 125 -5.93 9.80 20.70
N GLY A 126 -6.86 9.36 19.85
CA GLY A 126 -7.93 10.16 19.28
C GLY A 126 -7.42 11.42 18.59
N SER A 127 -7.99 12.57 18.92
CA SER A 127 -7.67 13.85 18.30
C SER A 127 -6.39 14.50 18.84
N ALA A 128 -5.72 13.94 19.84
CA ALA A 128 -4.53 14.53 20.44
C ALA A 128 -3.32 14.54 19.51
N MET A 129 -3.25 13.60 18.55
CA MET A 129 -2.22 13.58 17.51
C MET A 129 -2.78 13.00 16.20
N THR A 130 -2.02 13.16 15.13
CA THR A 130 -2.32 12.54 13.83
C THR A 130 -1.54 11.23 13.68
N VAL A 131 -2.22 10.12 13.37
CA VAL A 131 -1.57 8.87 12.95
C VAL A 131 -1.89 8.69 11.47
N LEU A 132 -0.85 8.62 10.63
CA LEU A 132 -0.96 8.58 9.16
C LEU A 132 -0.08 7.48 8.61
N THR A 133 -0.63 6.63 7.76
CA THR A 133 0.15 5.63 7.04
C THR A 133 0.70 6.22 5.74
N VAL A 134 1.92 5.84 5.35
CA VAL A 134 2.59 6.26 4.12
C VAL A 134 2.96 5.01 3.35
N HIS A 135 2.21 4.70 2.30
CA HIS A 135 2.50 3.56 1.44
C HIS A 135 3.67 3.88 0.52
N SER A 136 4.77 3.15 0.67
CA SER A 136 6.06 3.42 0.04
C SER A 136 6.38 2.40 -1.07
N ASP A 137 5.40 2.17 -1.96
CA ASP A 137 5.53 1.30 -3.14
C ASP A 137 4.57 1.81 -4.22
N PRO A 138 4.97 1.88 -5.50
CA PRO A 138 4.14 2.46 -6.56
C PRO A 138 2.87 1.66 -6.89
N ASN A 139 2.65 0.51 -6.26
CA ASN A 139 1.46 -0.31 -6.48
C ASN A 139 0.36 -0.01 -5.46
N GLU A 140 -0.23 1.17 -5.57
CA GLU A 140 -1.27 1.68 -4.67
C GLU A 140 -2.44 0.68 -4.48
N SER A 141 -2.87 0.00 -5.55
CA SER A 141 -3.98 -0.97 -5.47
C SER A 141 -3.70 -2.12 -4.52
N MET A 142 -2.45 -2.59 -4.46
CA MET A 142 -2.03 -3.63 -3.51
C MET A 142 -1.95 -3.10 -2.08
N GLY A 143 -1.56 -1.83 -1.93
CA GLY A 143 -1.60 -1.13 -0.64
C GLY A 143 -3.02 -1.09 -0.08
N LEU A 144 -3.99 -0.62 -0.86
CA LEU A 144 -5.40 -0.58 -0.48
C LEU A 144 -5.96 -1.96 -0.12
N ALA A 145 -5.69 -2.98 -0.95
CA ALA A 145 -6.11 -4.35 -0.67
C ALA A 145 -5.51 -4.88 0.65
N ARG A 146 -4.24 -4.57 0.93
CA ARG A 146 -3.59 -4.99 2.18
C ARG A 146 -4.20 -4.32 3.40
N LEU A 147 -4.51 -3.01 3.37
CA LEU A 147 -5.18 -2.32 4.48
C LEU A 147 -6.57 -2.89 4.73
N GLN A 148 -7.32 -3.18 3.67
CA GLN A 148 -8.63 -3.84 3.76
C GLN A 148 -8.53 -5.23 4.42
N ASP A 149 -7.59 -6.08 4.01
CA ASP A 149 -7.37 -7.41 4.58
C ASP A 149 -7.02 -7.35 6.07
N LEU A 150 -6.21 -6.35 6.46
CA LEU A 150 -5.81 -6.12 7.85
C LEU A 150 -6.88 -5.41 8.68
N LYS A 151 -7.97 -4.93 8.07
CA LYS A 151 -9.01 -4.10 8.70
C LYS A 151 -8.42 -2.85 9.36
N VAL A 152 -7.47 -2.23 8.67
CA VAL A 152 -6.85 -0.97 9.08
C VAL A 152 -7.48 0.15 8.29
N HIS A 153 -8.10 1.10 8.98
CA HIS A 153 -8.86 2.21 8.43
C HIS A 153 -8.19 3.57 8.68
N LEU A 154 -6.92 3.57 9.07
CA LEU A 154 -6.14 4.78 9.26
C LEU A 154 -6.12 5.62 7.99
N PRO A 155 -6.05 6.96 8.09
CA PRO A 155 -5.72 7.78 6.94
C PRO A 155 -4.38 7.35 6.36
N GLY A 156 -4.26 7.40 5.04
CA GLY A 156 -3.05 6.99 4.35
C GLY A 156 -2.77 7.83 3.10
N VAL A 157 -1.50 7.96 2.77
CA VAL A 157 -1.03 8.63 1.56
C VAL A 157 -0.12 7.72 0.75
N GLU A 158 -0.06 7.95 -0.57
CA GLU A 158 0.78 7.22 -1.51
C GLU A 158 2.12 7.94 -1.71
N ASP A 159 3.23 7.26 -1.44
CA ASP A 159 4.61 7.75 -1.59
C ASP A 159 5.49 6.72 -2.32
N GLY A 160 5.06 6.30 -3.51
CA GLY A 160 5.76 5.31 -4.33
C GLY A 160 7.20 5.67 -4.66
N ASP A 161 7.53 6.95 -4.66
CA ASP A 161 8.87 7.46 -4.94
C ASP A 161 9.76 7.57 -3.67
N GLY A 162 9.22 7.34 -2.48
CA GLY A 162 9.94 7.39 -1.21
C GLY A 162 10.43 8.79 -0.82
N ARG A 163 9.64 9.82 -1.16
CA ARG A 163 9.97 11.23 -0.87
C ARG A 163 10.01 11.53 0.62
N VAL A 164 9.08 10.96 1.40
CA VAL A 164 9.06 11.11 2.87
C VAL A 164 10.32 10.52 3.48
N ARG A 165 10.65 9.26 3.12
CA ARG A 165 11.86 8.59 3.60
C ARG A 165 13.12 9.40 3.31
N THR A 166 13.23 9.92 2.10
CA THR A 166 14.36 10.76 1.67
C THR A 166 14.44 12.06 2.46
N ALA A 167 13.30 12.74 2.65
CA ALA A 167 13.24 14.01 3.35
C ALA A 167 13.63 13.92 4.83
N VAL A 168 13.32 12.78 5.48
CA VAL A 168 13.70 12.57 6.90
C VAL A 168 15.05 11.89 7.07
N GLY A 169 15.77 11.60 5.99
CA GLY A 169 17.09 10.96 6.02
C GLY A 169 17.08 9.54 6.56
N ALA A 170 15.97 8.80 6.38
CA ALA A 170 15.85 7.46 6.93
C ALA A 170 16.52 6.40 6.01
N VAL A 171 16.95 5.29 6.62
CA VAL A 171 17.56 4.15 5.91
C VAL A 171 16.56 3.50 4.93
N PRO A 172 17.03 2.82 3.86
CA PRO A 172 16.15 2.14 2.89
C PRO A 172 15.64 0.79 3.43
N ALA A 173 14.92 0.82 4.53
CA ALA A 173 14.30 -0.34 5.18
C ALA A 173 12.85 0.00 5.56
N LEU A 174 12.01 -1.01 5.77
CA LEU A 174 10.63 -0.90 6.25
C LEU A 174 10.38 -1.92 7.35
N PRO A 175 9.54 -1.60 8.34
CA PRO A 175 8.84 -0.34 8.53
C PRO A 175 9.71 0.78 9.10
N ILE A 176 9.28 2.00 8.87
CA ILE A 176 9.85 3.20 9.51
C ILE A 176 8.71 4.00 10.11
N SER A 177 8.86 4.39 11.36
CA SER A 177 7.94 5.35 11.99
C SER A 177 8.64 6.69 12.24
N VAL A 178 8.02 7.77 11.80
CA VAL A 178 8.53 9.14 11.94
C VAL A 178 7.64 9.89 12.91
N LEU A 179 8.20 10.34 14.01
CA LEU A 179 7.53 11.16 15.01
C LEU A 179 7.79 12.63 14.72
N VAL A 180 6.72 13.39 14.47
CA VAL A 180 6.74 14.78 14.05
C VAL A 180 6.14 15.66 15.16
N ARG A 181 6.83 16.73 15.53
CA ARG A 181 6.30 17.73 16.48
C ARG A 181 5.28 18.64 15.79
N ALA A 182 4.48 19.30 16.59
CA ALA A 182 3.46 20.24 16.11
C ALA A 182 4.04 21.41 15.27
N ASP A 183 5.33 21.73 15.43
CA ASP A 183 6.03 22.75 14.65
C ASP A 183 6.58 22.23 13.30
N GLY A 184 6.38 20.94 13.00
CA GLY A 184 6.85 20.26 11.78
C GLY A 184 8.28 19.70 11.88
N SER A 185 8.97 19.88 13.01
CA SER A 185 10.30 19.27 13.22
C SER A 185 10.19 17.78 13.51
N ILE A 186 11.20 17.00 13.08
CA ILE A 186 11.27 15.58 13.37
C ILE A 186 11.76 15.39 14.82
N ALA A 187 10.96 14.69 15.62
CA ALA A 187 11.33 14.30 16.97
C ALA A 187 12.21 13.05 16.94
N LYS A 188 11.79 12.03 16.18
CA LYS A 188 12.47 10.75 16.11
C LYS A 188 12.14 10.02 14.81
N VAL A 189 13.11 9.27 14.30
CA VAL A 189 12.91 8.26 13.27
C VAL A 189 13.19 6.89 13.91
N VAL A 190 12.20 5.99 13.88
CA VAL A 190 12.26 4.63 14.41
C VAL A 190 12.33 3.68 13.21
N SER A 191 13.46 3.01 13.01
CA SER A 191 13.69 2.12 11.87
C SER A 191 13.61 0.64 12.30
N ARG A 192 12.54 0.30 12.98
CA ARG A 192 12.17 -1.06 13.40
C ARG A 192 10.65 -1.17 13.49
N PRO A 193 10.08 -2.37 13.40
CA PRO A 193 8.68 -2.54 13.75
C PRO A 193 8.45 -2.24 15.24
N PHE A 194 7.26 -1.76 15.57
CA PHE A 194 6.77 -1.75 16.94
C PHE A 194 6.26 -3.14 17.32
N ASP A 195 6.52 -3.56 18.54
CA ASP A 195 6.08 -4.88 19.03
C ASP A 195 4.57 -4.91 19.27
N ASP A 196 4.03 -3.86 19.87
CA ASP A 196 2.61 -3.72 20.20
C ASP A 196 2.22 -2.25 20.44
N VAL A 197 0.95 -2.05 20.79
CA VAL A 197 0.41 -0.72 21.13
C VAL A 197 1.06 -0.08 22.35
N THR A 198 1.64 -0.87 23.26
CA THR A 198 2.32 -0.37 24.47
C THR A 198 3.67 0.23 24.09
N ASP A 199 4.41 -0.43 23.19
CA ASP A 199 5.68 0.07 22.65
C ASP A 199 5.47 1.39 21.87
N ILE A 200 4.41 1.46 21.05
CA ILE A 200 4.02 2.70 20.36
C ILE A 200 3.74 3.81 21.38
N SER A 201 2.89 3.53 22.38
CA SER A 201 2.49 4.51 23.40
C SER A 201 3.69 5.03 24.21
N ALA A 202 4.58 4.13 24.62
CA ALA A 202 5.80 4.49 25.37
C ALA A 202 6.73 5.37 24.52
N THR A 203 6.93 5.00 23.26
CA THR A 203 7.79 5.76 22.33
C THR A 203 7.21 7.16 22.06
N VAL A 204 5.91 7.26 21.79
CA VAL A 204 5.23 8.53 21.54
C VAL A 204 5.25 9.42 22.78
N ALA A 205 5.01 8.85 23.96
CA ALA A 205 5.05 9.60 25.21
C ALA A 205 6.46 10.16 25.50
N ALA A 206 7.50 9.36 25.24
CA ALA A 206 8.89 9.78 25.45
C ALA A 206 9.34 10.91 24.50
N GLU A 207 8.96 10.84 23.23
CA GLU A 207 9.49 11.72 22.17
C GLU A 207 8.59 12.93 21.87
N LEU A 208 7.28 12.81 22.09
CA LEU A 208 6.30 13.87 21.79
C LEU A 208 5.51 14.33 23.02
N GLY A 209 5.64 13.68 24.18
CA GLY A 209 4.90 14.01 25.39
C GLY A 209 3.39 13.70 25.32
N VAL A 210 2.93 12.99 24.29
CA VAL A 210 1.53 12.62 24.11
C VAL A 210 1.28 11.28 24.80
N ARG A 211 0.22 11.20 25.60
CA ARG A 211 -0.20 9.98 26.30
C ARG A 211 -1.50 9.46 25.70
N ALA A 212 -1.54 8.15 25.40
CA ALA A 212 -2.70 7.42 24.88
C ALA A 212 -3.33 6.55 25.98
#